data_9ef7f95f0683a578138da75bfb2b699a
#
_entry.id   9ef7f95f0683a578138da75bfb2b699a
#
_cell.length_a   1.000
_cell.length_b   1.000
_cell.length_c   1.000
_cell.angle_alpha   90.00
_cell.angle_beta   90.00
_cell.angle_gamma   90.00
#
_symmetry.space_group_name_H-M   'P 1'
#
loop_
_entity.id
_entity.type
_entity.pdbx_description
1 polymer ?
#
loop_
_entity_poly.entity_id
_entity_poly.type
_entity_poly.pdbx_seq_one_letter_code
_entity_poly.pdbx_strand_id
1 'polypeptide(L)'
;TDVMDEFVEVFVEKEKKLFYVYGEELRPVTQTEIVLKFKHKEGIKENKFPVYSTHHGPITHIMNDSPVASAMMWEPVKALEQSFIRTKQSSYGGFRKMMDIRTNSSNNTVYADADGNIAYFHGNFVPVRDTIFDYTQPVDGSDPKTDWKGLHTVDENILVLNPENGWIQNCNSTPFTSALEYSPKRENYPKYMSIDRENFRGVHAIQLLRDRKGYTIDSLIALAYDSYLPSFAKLIPGLVSAYDEAGVRSPELSGAIDILRRWDYRTSEESVAMTLAHFYGTLYSKKGNRPAPMNNMELISYFGSESPIEERVSIFKEVVSQLESDFGNWNIPWGEVNRYQRLNGDIRQAFDDEKPSMPIGFASGRWGALAAYGARYNNNTKKIYGTRGNSFVAVVEFGPRVKAKTILAGGQSGNPESPHFDDQAIPYAKVQFKEAAFYKEDVLKSAKI
;
A
#
# COMPACT_ATOMS: atom_id res chain seq x y z
N THR A 1 7.26 -6.68 -1.42
CA THR A 1 8.67 -7.05 -1.63
C THR A 1 9.43 -5.79 -1.98
N ASP A 2 10.39 -5.41 -1.19
CA ASP A 2 11.29 -4.31 -1.47
C ASP A 2 12.72 -4.85 -1.32
N VAL A 3 13.46 -4.90 -2.43
CA VAL A 3 14.81 -5.42 -2.45
C VAL A 3 15.76 -4.27 -2.75
N MET A 4 16.16 -3.60 -1.69
CA MET A 4 17.20 -2.59 -1.67
C MET A 4 18.03 -2.82 -0.42
N ASP A 5 19.34 -3.00 -0.58
CA ASP A 5 20.26 -3.13 0.54
C ASP A 5 21.20 -1.92 0.60
N GLU A 6 21.59 -1.55 1.79
CA GLU A 6 22.47 -0.43 2.05
C GLU A 6 23.80 -0.91 2.62
N PHE A 7 24.89 -0.35 2.10
CA PHE A 7 26.26 -0.71 2.44
C PHE A 7 27.00 0.53 2.95
N VAL A 8 27.46 0.48 4.19
CA VAL A 8 28.29 1.54 4.77
C VAL A 8 29.70 1.40 4.23
N GLU A 9 30.14 2.39 3.46
CA GLU A 9 31.44 2.37 2.79
C GLU A 9 32.50 3.11 3.61
N VAL A 10 33.75 2.66 3.51
CA VAL A 10 34.91 3.33 4.09
C VAL A 10 35.71 3.98 2.98
N PHE A 11 35.58 5.30 2.83
CA PHE A 11 36.31 6.04 1.81
C PHE A 11 37.70 6.48 2.32
N VAL A 12 38.68 6.38 1.42
CA VAL A 12 40.08 6.82 1.65
C VAL A 12 40.53 7.69 0.48
N GLU A 13 41.05 8.88 0.78
CA GLU A 13 41.69 9.74 -0.22
C GLU A 13 43.16 9.39 -0.31
N LYS A 14 43.65 9.07 -1.54
CA LYS A 14 45.05 8.86 -1.85
C LYS A 14 45.38 9.57 -3.16
N GLU A 15 46.42 10.43 -3.13
CA GLU A 15 46.85 11.18 -4.31
C GLU A 15 45.73 11.99 -4.99
N LYS A 16 44.86 12.62 -4.21
CA LYS A 16 43.65 13.37 -4.67
C LYS A 16 42.61 12.53 -5.41
N LYS A 17 42.65 11.21 -5.23
CA LYS A 17 41.63 10.28 -5.76
C LYS A 17 40.93 9.58 -4.61
N LEU A 18 39.63 9.34 -4.77
CA LEU A 18 38.85 8.60 -3.79
C LEU A 18 38.90 7.10 -4.08
N PHE A 19 39.12 6.34 -3.04
CA PHE A 19 39.06 4.90 -3.00
C PHE A 19 38.09 4.46 -1.90
N TYR A 20 37.61 3.24 -1.94
CA TYR A 20 36.92 2.60 -0.83
C TYR A 20 37.63 1.31 -0.43
N VAL A 21 37.53 0.97 0.85
CA VAL A 21 38.09 -0.27 1.42
C VAL A 21 37.20 -1.45 1.06
N TYR A 22 37.76 -2.55 0.62
CA TYR A 22 37.07 -3.80 0.35
C TYR A 22 37.97 -4.99 0.75
N GLY A 23 37.72 -5.60 1.90
CA GLY A 23 38.63 -6.55 2.51
C GLY A 23 40.01 -5.92 2.75
N GLU A 24 41.03 -6.50 2.14
CA GLU A 24 42.42 -5.98 2.19
C GLU A 24 42.77 -5.03 1.02
N GLU A 25 41.79 -4.76 0.12
CA GLU A 25 42.03 -3.97 -1.09
C GLU A 25 41.49 -2.54 -0.96
N LEU A 26 42.12 -1.62 -1.71
CA LEU A 26 41.59 -0.30 -2.01
C LEU A 26 41.06 -0.28 -3.45
N ARG A 27 39.77 -0.10 -3.63
CA ARG A 27 39.13 -0.02 -4.96
C ARG A 27 38.80 1.43 -5.31
N PRO A 28 38.91 1.86 -6.56
CA PRO A 28 38.62 3.23 -6.94
C PRO A 28 37.12 3.51 -6.87
N VAL A 29 36.76 4.67 -6.30
CA VAL A 29 35.38 5.20 -6.37
C VAL A 29 35.14 5.72 -7.78
N THR A 30 34.01 5.31 -8.38
CA THR A 30 33.57 5.86 -9.66
C THR A 30 32.85 7.19 -9.43
N GLN A 31 33.25 8.22 -10.18
CA GLN A 31 32.58 9.52 -10.17
C GLN A 31 31.94 9.79 -11.52
N THR A 32 30.66 10.14 -11.52
CA THR A 32 29.88 10.57 -12.70
C THR A 32 29.20 11.90 -12.40
N GLU A 33 28.55 12.50 -13.40
CA GLU A 33 27.76 13.74 -13.24
C GLU A 33 26.32 13.50 -13.73
N ILE A 34 25.33 13.87 -12.93
CA ILE A 34 23.94 13.94 -13.33
C ILE A 34 23.57 15.39 -13.59
N VAL A 35 23.00 15.66 -14.77
CA VAL A 35 22.47 16.96 -15.16
C VAL A 35 20.95 16.92 -15.08
N LEU A 36 20.36 17.64 -14.11
CA LEU A 36 18.92 17.78 -13.97
C LEU A 36 18.43 19.06 -14.61
N LYS A 37 17.58 18.93 -15.64
CA LYS A 37 16.88 20.04 -16.26
C LYS A 37 15.52 20.26 -15.61
N PHE A 38 15.21 21.49 -15.24
CA PHE A 38 13.94 21.82 -14.60
C PHE A 38 13.37 23.13 -15.12
N LYS A 39 12.04 23.24 -15.11
CA LYS A 39 11.32 24.45 -15.53
C LYS A 39 11.47 25.52 -14.45
N HIS A 40 11.90 26.70 -14.86
CA HIS A 40 11.99 27.92 -14.04
C HIS A 40 11.21 29.06 -14.72
N LYS A 41 10.93 30.15 -13.99
CA LYS A 41 10.23 31.34 -14.54
C LYS A 41 10.92 31.93 -15.78
N GLU A 42 12.24 31.83 -15.85
CA GLU A 42 13.10 32.36 -16.92
C GLU A 42 13.45 31.30 -17.98
N GLY A 43 12.75 30.17 -18.03
CA GLY A 43 12.99 29.10 -18.98
C GLY A 43 13.50 27.80 -18.31
N ILE A 44 14.20 26.95 -19.07
CA ILE A 44 14.78 25.71 -18.52
C ILE A 44 16.15 26.03 -17.93
N LYS A 45 16.33 25.64 -16.66
CA LYS A 45 17.62 25.69 -15.96
C LYS A 45 18.17 24.29 -15.74
N GLU A 46 19.46 24.18 -15.51
CA GLU A 46 20.19 22.92 -15.25
C GLU A 46 20.92 23.01 -13.92
N ASN A 47 20.83 21.92 -13.13
CA ASN A 47 21.71 21.69 -11.99
C ASN A 47 22.54 20.44 -12.24
N LYS A 48 23.82 20.52 -11.91
CA LYS A 48 24.78 19.42 -12.05
C LYS A 48 25.15 18.88 -10.67
N PHE A 49 25.10 17.55 -10.55
CA PHE A 49 25.39 16.87 -9.30
C PHE A 49 26.47 15.82 -9.53
N PRO A 50 27.60 15.83 -8.79
CA PRO A 50 28.52 14.71 -8.79
C PRO A 50 27.84 13.51 -8.11
N VAL A 51 27.97 12.33 -8.71
CA VAL A 51 27.51 11.06 -8.16
C VAL A 51 28.71 10.15 -7.98
N TYR A 52 28.89 9.66 -6.77
CA TYR A 52 29.90 8.69 -6.43
C TYR A 52 29.29 7.31 -6.34
N SER A 53 30.01 6.29 -6.77
CA SER A 53 29.53 4.91 -6.73
C SER A 53 30.66 3.95 -6.37
N THR A 54 30.32 2.90 -5.65
CA THR A 54 31.13 1.71 -5.43
C THR A 54 30.60 0.55 -6.26
N HIS A 55 31.12 -0.66 -6.09
CA HIS A 55 30.55 -1.85 -6.74
C HIS A 55 29.17 -2.23 -6.18
N HIS A 56 28.82 -1.80 -4.95
CA HIS A 56 27.47 -2.00 -4.40
C HIS A 56 26.41 -1.10 -5.06
N GLY A 57 26.81 0.08 -5.54
CA GLY A 57 25.90 1.01 -6.20
C GLY A 57 26.24 2.49 -5.93
N PRO A 58 25.33 3.41 -6.26
CA PRO A 58 25.51 4.82 -6.00
C PRO A 58 25.48 5.13 -4.49
N ILE A 59 26.29 6.13 -4.08
CA ILE A 59 26.21 6.71 -2.74
C ILE A 59 24.92 7.56 -2.68
N THR A 60 23.99 7.16 -1.84
CA THR A 60 22.66 7.79 -1.74
C THR A 60 22.53 8.75 -0.57
N HIS A 61 23.28 8.51 0.49
CA HIS A 61 23.30 9.39 1.67
C HIS A 61 24.56 9.17 2.53
N ILE A 62 24.67 9.94 3.60
CA ILE A 62 25.74 9.84 4.61
C ILE A 62 25.09 9.43 5.93
N MET A 63 25.64 8.44 6.59
CA MET A 63 25.24 7.98 7.91
C MET A 63 26.44 7.97 8.85
N ASN A 64 26.38 8.73 9.97
CA ASN A 64 27.47 8.85 10.94
C ASN A 64 28.83 9.14 10.28
N ASP A 65 28.85 10.13 9.38
CA ASP A 65 29.99 10.56 8.58
C ASP A 65 30.53 9.53 7.56
N SER A 66 29.87 8.40 7.39
CA SER A 66 30.24 7.37 6.41
C SER A 66 29.31 7.39 5.20
N PRO A 67 29.84 7.31 3.97
CA PRO A 67 29.03 7.16 2.76
C PRO A 67 28.24 5.84 2.77
N VAL A 68 26.99 5.87 2.31
CA VAL A 68 26.16 4.69 2.18
C VAL A 68 25.84 4.46 0.71
N ALA A 69 26.26 3.30 0.18
CA ALA A 69 25.89 2.84 -1.14
C ALA A 69 24.57 2.06 -1.08
N SER A 70 23.71 2.21 -2.10
CA SER A 70 22.48 1.47 -2.20
C SER A 70 22.51 0.50 -3.39
N ALA A 71 22.34 -0.78 -3.09
CA ALA A 71 22.21 -1.85 -4.08
C ALA A 71 20.74 -2.16 -4.33
N MET A 72 20.36 -2.20 -5.60
CA MET A 72 19.01 -2.54 -6.06
C MET A 72 19.05 -3.25 -7.41
N MET A 73 17.91 -3.69 -7.93
CA MET A 73 17.79 -4.17 -9.29
C MET A 73 18.19 -3.06 -10.28
N TRP A 74 19.27 -3.26 -11.03
CA TRP A 74 19.85 -2.26 -11.93
C TRP A 74 19.92 -2.74 -13.38
N GLU A 75 18.88 -3.46 -13.82
CA GLU A 75 18.75 -4.04 -15.17
C GLU A 75 17.51 -3.49 -15.90
N PRO A 76 17.44 -2.16 -16.17
CA PRO A 76 16.21 -1.54 -16.66
C PRO A 76 15.73 -2.07 -18.01
N VAL A 77 16.65 -2.46 -18.90
CA VAL A 77 16.31 -3.04 -20.21
C VAL A 77 15.66 -4.41 -20.03
N LYS A 78 16.23 -5.28 -19.21
CA LYS A 78 15.64 -6.60 -18.90
C LYS A 78 14.31 -6.45 -18.14
N ALA A 79 14.15 -5.41 -17.30
CA ALA A 79 12.89 -5.12 -16.62
C ALA A 79 11.78 -4.77 -17.63
N LEU A 80 12.10 -3.95 -18.63
CA LEU A 80 11.18 -3.65 -19.74
C LEU A 80 10.87 -4.89 -20.58
N GLU A 81 11.88 -5.71 -20.88
CA GLU A 81 11.72 -6.99 -21.57
C GLU A 81 10.79 -7.93 -20.80
N GLN A 82 11.03 -8.15 -19.51
CA GLN A 82 10.16 -8.96 -18.66
C GLN A 82 8.72 -8.43 -18.66
N SER A 83 8.56 -7.13 -18.50
CA SER A 83 7.25 -6.48 -18.48
C SER A 83 6.51 -6.64 -19.81
N PHE A 84 7.20 -6.55 -20.95
CA PHE A 84 6.62 -6.73 -22.27
C PHE A 84 6.29 -8.20 -22.55
N ILE A 85 7.24 -9.12 -22.33
CA ILE A 85 7.07 -10.55 -22.59
C ILE A 85 5.94 -11.13 -21.72
N ARG A 86 5.76 -10.64 -20.49
CA ARG A 86 4.65 -11.02 -19.61
C ARG A 86 3.28 -10.93 -20.30
N THR A 87 3.07 -9.89 -21.10
CA THR A 87 1.80 -9.67 -21.81
C THR A 87 1.59 -10.62 -23.01
N LYS A 88 2.59 -11.41 -23.37
CA LYS A 88 2.56 -12.35 -24.52
C LYS A 88 2.41 -13.81 -24.10
N GLN A 89 2.37 -14.07 -22.79
CA GLN A 89 2.22 -15.44 -22.30
C GLN A 89 0.78 -15.92 -22.42
N SER A 90 0.61 -17.16 -22.89
CA SER A 90 -0.69 -17.80 -23.07
C SER A 90 -0.91 -19.02 -22.17
N SER A 91 0.04 -19.31 -21.27
CA SER A 91 -0.04 -20.44 -20.34
C SER A 91 0.77 -20.16 -19.08
N TYR A 92 0.47 -20.89 -17.99
CA TYR A 92 1.26 -20.85 -16.76
C TYR A 92 2.75 -21.20 -17.02
N GLY A 93 3.03 -22.25 -17.80
CA GLY A 93 4.41 -22.64 -18.10
C GLY A 93 5.22 -21.55 -18.81
N GLY A 94 4.61 -20.88 -19.80
CA GLY A 94 5.22 -19.72 -20.45
C GLY A 94 5.44 -18.55 -19.50
N PHE A 95 4.45 -18.23 -18.67
CA PHE A 95 4.53 -17.19 -17.66
C PHE A 95 5.63 -17.49 -16.62
N ARG A 96 5.68 -18.72 -16.09
CA ARG A 96 6.72 -19.15 -15.16
C ARG A 96 8.13 -19.02 -15.75
N LYS A 97 8.31 -19.43 -17.02
CA LYS A 97 9.59 -19.28 -17.72
C LYS A 97 10.00 -17.81 -17.90
N MET A 98 9.05 -16.93 -18.19
CA MET A 98 9.30 -15.49 -18.27
C MET A 98 9.80 -14.92 -16.93
N MET A 99 9.34 -15.45 -15.79
CA MET A 99 9.79 -15.03 -14.47
C MET A 99 11.29 -15.26 -14.23
N ASP A 100 11.94 -16.15 -15.00
CA ASP A 100 13.39 -16.40 -14.92
C ASP A 100 14.25 -15.23 -15.41
N ILE A 101 13.67 -14.21 -16.02
CA ILE A 101 14.36 -12.93 -16.30
C ILE A 101 14.77 -12.23 -15.00
N ARG A 102 14.02 -12.40 -13.91
CA ARG A 102 14.34 -11.98 -12.52
C ARG A 102 14.67 -10.50 -12.37
N THR A 103 13.76 -9.64 -12.77
CA THR A 103 13.91 -8.19 -12.64
C THR A 103 12.79 -7.52 -11.82
N ASN A 104 11.85 -8.31 -11.26
CA ASN A 104 10.78 -7.78 -10.44
C ASN A 104 11.18 -7.77 -8.95
N SER A 105 11.73 -6.66 -8.49
CA SER A 105 12.26 -6.47 -7.13
C SER A 105 11.24 -5.93 -6.13
N SER A 106 10.12 -5.35 -6.58
CA SER A 106 9.25 -4.55 -5.70
C SER A 106 7.79 -4.95 -5.73
N ASN A 107 7.36 -5.85 -6.62
CA ASN A 107 5.96 -6.21 -6.77
C ASN A 107 5.72 -7.70 -6.52
N ASN A 108 4.71 -8.01 -5.72
CA ASN A 108 4.13 -9.34 -5.70
C ASN A 108 3.30 -9.54 -6.97
N THR A 109 3.28 -10.76 -7.49
CA THR A 109 2.51 -11.10 -8.68
C THR A 109 1.47 -12.17 -8.33
N VAL A 110 0.21 -11.90 -8.65
CA VAL A 110 -0.87 -12.88 -8.61
C VAL A 110 -1.21 -13.23 -10.05
N TYR A 111 -1.28 -14.52 -10.35
CA TYR A 111 -1.57 -15.08 -11.67
C TYR A 111 -2.85 -15.90 -11.63
N ALA A 112 -3.63 -15.86 -12.70
CA ALA A 112 -4.73 -16.77 -12.96
C ALA A 112 -4.89 -16.96 -14.47
N ASP A 113 -5.37 -18.14 -14.91
CA ASP A 113 -5.62 -18.45 -16.31
C ASP A 113 -6.92 -19.25 -16.53
N ALA A 114 -7.26 -19.48 -17.81
CA ALA A 114 -8.44 -20.22 -18.23
C ALA A 114 -8.34 -21.74 -17.99
N ASP A 115 -7.13 -22.26 -17.76
CA ASP A 115 -6.90 -23.68 -17.43
C ASP A 115 -7.13 -23.93 -15.91
N GLY A 116 -7.47 -22.90 -15.15
CA GLY A 116 -7.76 -22.97 -13.72
C GLY A 116 -6.52 -22.85 -12.83
N ASN A 117 -5.37 -22.49 -13.36
CA ASN A 117 -4.19 -22.25 -12.56
C ASN A 117 -4.30 -20.90 -11.85
N ILE A 118 -3.95 -20.91 -10.56
CA ILE A 118 -3.73 -19.70 -9.76
C ILE A 118 -2.35 -19.76 -9.11
N ALA A 119 -1.62 -18.65 -9.12
CA ALA A 119 -0.31 -18.62 -8.49
C ALA A 119 -0.02 -17.26 -7.83
N TYR A 120 0.86 -17.27 -6.84
CA TYR A 120 1.40 -16.10 -6.18
C TYR A 120 2.92 -16.18 -6.20
N PHE A 121 3.58 -15.14 -6.66
CA PHE A 121 5.03 -14.98 -6.65
C PHE A 121 5.39 -13.77 -5.78
N HIS A 122 6.24 -13.98 -4.80
CA HIS A 122 6.74 -12.93 -3.91
C HIS A 122 7.98 -12.25 -4.53
N GLY A 123 7.77 -11.51 -5.64
CA GLY A 123 8.85 -11.00 -6.47
C GLY A 123 9.54 -12.11 -7.28
N ASN A 124 10.64 -11.77 -7.96
CA ASN A 124 11.55 -12.72 -8.61
C ASN A 124 13.00 -12.22 -8.69
N PHE A 125 13.25 -10.98 -8.26
CA PHE A 125 14.60 -10.47 -8.02
C PHE A 125 14.87 -10.54 -6.52
N VAL A 126 15.47 -11.61 -6.06
CA VAL A 126 15.81 -11.80 -4.64
C VAL A 126 17.28 -12.20 -4.54
N PRO A 127 18.17 -11.33 -4.03
CA PRO A 127 19.57 -11.64 -3.84
C PRO A 127 19.79 -12.76 -2.84
N VAL A 128 20.78 -13.59 -3.09
CA VAL A 128 21.29 -14.55 -2.12
C VAL A 128 22.21 -13.80 -1.16
N ARG A 129 21.75 -13.66 0.09
CA ARG A 129 22.44 -12.95 1.16
C ARG A 129 22.99 -13.92 2.20
N ASP A 130 24.07 -13.54 2.87
CA ASP A 130 24.56 -14.31 4.00
C ASP A 130 23.65 -14.07 5.22
N THR A 131 23.15 -15.15 5.80
CA THR A 131 22.16 -15.12 6.89
C THR A 131 22.70 -14.66 8.24
N ILE A 132 24.03 -14.48 8.36
CA ILE A 132 24.64 -13.95 9.58
C ILE A 132 24.46 -12.43 9.73
N PHE A 133 24.19 -11.73 8.61
CA PHE A 133 23.97 -10.27 8.61
C PHE A 133 22.49 -9.94 8.59
N ASP A 134 22.15 -8.78 9.17
CA ASP A 134 20.78 -8.23 9.14
C ASP A 134 20.66 -7.14 8.08
N TYR A 135 20.24 -7.51 6.88
CA TYR A 135 20.02 -6.59 5.75
C TYR A 135 18.76 -5.70 5.89
N THR A 136 18.07 -5.73 7.02
CA THR A 136 17.06 -4.71 7.36
C THR A 136 17.71 -3.41 7.85
N GLN A 137 19.02 -3.44 8.06
CA GLN A 137 19.87 -2.31 8.41
C GLN A 137 21.04 -2.22 7.42
N PRO A 138 21.67 -1.04 7.26
CA PRO A 138 22.91 -0.94 6.49
C PRO A 138 23.98 -1.88 7.03
N VAL A 139 24.62 -2.64 6.12
CA VAL A 139 25.70 -3.58 6.46
C VAL A 139 27.07 -2.97 6.14
N ASP A 140 28.15 -3.55 6.67
CA ASP A 140 29.52 -3.10 6.43
C ASP A 140 29.94 -3.43 4.98
N GLY A 141 30.03 -2.40 4.12
CA GLY A 141 30.46 -2.52 2.72
C GLY A 141 31.94 -2.83 2.54
N SER A 142 32.75 -2.72 3.60
CA SER A 142 34.16 -3.11 3.54
C SER A 142 34.39 -4.62 3.74
N ASP A 143 33.40 -5.37 4.26
CA ASP A 143 33.47 -6.82 4.42
C ASP A 143 32.93 -7.55 3.18
N PRO A 144 33.75 -8.26 2.39
CA PRO A 144 33.29 -9.02 1.21
C PRO A 144 32.21 -10.07 1.50
N LYS A 145 31.99 -10.45 2.74
CA LYS A 145 30.94 -11.42 3.11
C LYS A 145 29.53 -10.83 3.01
N THR A 146 29.42 -9.51 3.02
CA THR A 146 28.13 -8.80 2.88
C THR A 146 27.65 -8.73 1.43
N ASP A 147 28.50 -9.05 0.45
CA ASP A 147 28.12 -9.03 -0.96
C ASP A 147 26.98 -9.99 -1.27
N TRP A 148 26.17 -9.63 -2.24
CA TRP A 148 25.20 -10.53 -2.86
C TRP A 148 25.90 -11.67 -3.61
N LYS A 149 25.51 -12.90 -3.30
CA LYS A 149 26.06 -14.12 -3.94
C LYS A 149 25.25 -14.55 -5.18
N GLY A 150 24.73 -13.59 -5.94
CA GLY A 150 23.83 -13.80 -7.06
C GLY A 150 22.36 -13.66 -6.68
N LEU A 151 21.47 -14.24 -7.49
CA LEU A 151 20.02 -14.20 -7.27
C LEU A 151 19.48 -15.61 -7.06
N HIS A 152 18.54 -15.77 -6.15
CA HIS A 152 17.75 -16.98 -6.03
C HIS A 152 17.05 -17.30 -7.35
N THR A 153 16.88 -18.58 -7.64
CA THR A 153 15.97 -19.03 -8.71
C THR A 153 14.53 -18.74 -8.34
N VAL A 154 13.64 -18.71 -9.33
CA VAL A 154 12.21 -18.46 -9.05
C VAL A 154 11.60 -19.56 -8.18
N ASP A 155 12.09 -20.80 -8.28
CA ASP A 155 11.60 -21.92 -7.47
C ASP A 155 12.12 -21.92 -6.03
N GLU A 156 13.24 -21.25 -5.77
CA GLU A 156 13.73 -21.01 -4.40
C GLU A 156 13.01 -19.85 -3.72
N ASN A 157 12.35 -18.97 -4.48
CA ASN A 157 11.59 -17.87 -3.94
C ASN A 157 10.26 -18.34 -3.36
N ILE A 158 9.64 -17.48 -2.56
CA ILE A 158 8.32 -17.74 -2.01
C ILE A 158 7.29 -17.77 -3.13
N LEU A 159 6.70 -18.94 -3.35
CA LEU A 159 5.74 -19.25 -4.41
C LEU A 159 4.57 -20.05 -3.84
N VAL A 160 3.35 -19.74 -4.27
CA VAL A 160 2.16 -20.56 -4.10
C VAL A 160 1.62 -20.92 -5.48
N LEU A 161 1.32 -22.19 -5.71
CA LEU A 161 0.71 -22.66 -6.95
C LEU A 161 -0.44 -23.59 -6.62
N ASN A 162 -1.62 -23.31 -7.15
CA ASN A 162 -2.82 -24.14 -7.07
C ASN A 162 -3.10 -24.70 -5.65
N PRO A 163 -3.21 -23.84 -4.62
CA PRO A 163 -3.48 -24.31 -3.26
C PRO A 163 -4.88 -24.94 -3.19
N GLU A 164 -5.04 -25.98 -2.37
CA GLU A 164 -6.26 -26.78 -2.29
C GLU A 164 -7.50 -26.00 -1.84
N ASN A 165 -7.33 -24.90 -1.09
CA ASN A 165 -8.42 -24.00 -0.73
C ASN A 165 -9.04 -23.28 -1.96
N GLY A 166 -8.35 -23.27 -3.11
CA GLY A 166 -8.81 -22.71 -4.37
C GLY A 166 -8.77 -21.18 -4.46
N TRP A 167 -8.06 -20.50 -3.57
CA TRP A 167 -7.87 -19.05 -3.62
C TRP A 167 -6.51 -18.61 -3.06
N ILE A 168 -6.11 -17.43 -3.50
CA ILE A 168 -4.91 -16.73 -3.05
C ILE A 168 -5.28 -15.27 -2.80
N GLN A 169 -4.73 -14.67 -1.74
CA GLN A 169 -4.83 -13.23 -1.50
C GLN A 169 -3.45 -12.58 -1.37
N ASN A 170 -3.34 -11.33 -1.78
CA ASN A 170 -2.25 -10.45 -1.42
C ASN A 170 -2.77 -9.03 -1.19
N CYS A 171 -2.65 -8.57 0.03
CA CYS A 171 -2.99 -7.21 0.47
C CYS A 171 -1.74 -6.44 0.92
N ASN A 172 -0.57 -6.66 0.30
CA ASN A 172 0.74 -6.23 0.79
C ASN A 172 0.98 -6.74 2.23
N SER A 173 0.43 -7.89 2.56
CA SER A 173 0.62 -8.62 3.81
C SER A 173 1.65 -9.72 3.63
N THR A 174 2.00 -10.37 4.71
CA THR A 174 2.95 -11.50 4.69
C THR A 174 2.52 -12.58 3.69
N PRO A 175 3.45 -13.17 2.91
CA PRO A 175 3.14 -14.28 2.03
C PRO A 175 2.73 -15.56 2.78
N PHE A 176 3.05 -15.65 4.07
CA PHE A 176 2.81 -16.81 4.91
C PHE A 176 1.36 -16.97 5.37
N THR A 177 0.46 -16.08 4.92
CA THR A 177 -0.99 -16.16 5.11
C THR A 177 -1.76 -16.01 3.80
N SER A 178 -1.06 -16.08 2.66
CA SER A 178 -1.64 -15.83 1.32
C SER A 178 -2.70 -16.85 0.89
N ALA A 179 -2.70 -18.06 1.46
CA ALA A 179 -3.63 -19.16 1.18
C ALA A 179 -3.97 -19.98 2.45
N LEU A 180 -4.06 -19.32 3.63
CA LEU A 180 -4.27 -19.94 4.95
C LEU A 180 -3.26 -21.08 5.23
N GLU A 181 -3.77 -22.27 5.58
CA GLU A 181 -2.96 -23.49 5.88
C GLU A 181 -2.11 -23.95 4.70
N TYR A 182 -2.50 -23.61 3.48
CA TYR A 182 -1.76 -23.91 2.24
C TYR A 182 -0.71 -22.85 1.88
N SER A 183 -0.54 -21.85 2.72
CA SER A 183 0.50 -20.84 2.54
C SER A 183 1.90 -21.44 2.75
N PRO A 184 2.95 -20.86 2.15
CA PRO A 184 4.33 -21.20 2.44
C PRO A 184 4.60 -21.12 3.94
N LYS A 185 5.51 -21.96 4.44
CA LYS A 185 5.89 -21.97 5.86
C LYS A 185 7.12 -21.09 6.06
N ARG A 186 7.06 -20.17 7.02
CA ARG A 186 8.11 -19.17 7.31
C ARG A 186 9.49 -19.82 7.55
N GLU A 187 9.51 -20.96 8.23
CA GLU A 187 10.71 -21.71 8.58
C GLU A 187 11.47 -22.29 7.39
N ASN A 188 10.83 -22.40 6.23
CA ASN A 188 11.44 -22.93 5.01
C ASN A 188 12.25 -21.89 4.23
N TYR A 189 12.24 -20.63 4.66
CA TYR A 189 12.85 -19.52 3.91
C TYR A 189 13.78 -18.69 4.79
N PRO A 190 14.90 -18.17 4.24
CA PRO A 190 15.73 -17.20 4.93
C PRO A 190 14.93 -15.99 5.41
N LYS A 191 15.30 -15.42 6.56
CA LYS A 191 14.57 -14.27 7.15
C LYS A 191 14.49 -13.07 6.19
N TYR A 192 15.52 -12.83 5.41
CA TYR A 192 15.59 -11.72 4.48
C TYR A 192 14.67 -11.86 3.25
N MET A 193 14.15 -13.05 2.96
CA MET A 193 13.34 -13.28 1.75
C MET A 193 11.97 -12.61 1.82
N SER A 194 11.42 -12.43 3.03
CA SER A 194 10.26 -11.57 3.27
C SER A 194 10.29 -11.04 4.70
N ILE A 195 10.21 -9.72 4.83
CA ILE A 195 10.06 -9.01 6.09
C ILE A 195 8.61 -8.52 6.28
N ASP A 196 7.75 -8.77 5.29
CA ASP A 196 6.36 -8.32 5.31
C ASP A 196 5.61 -8.95 6.48
N ARG A 197 4.89 -8.11 7.21
CA ARG A 197 4.03 -8.50 8.33
C ARG A 197 2.58 -8.56 7.90
N GLU A 198 1.75 -9.18 8.72
CA GLU A 198 0.31 -9.17 8.54
C GLU A 198 -0.25 -7.75 8.70
N ASN A 199 -1.39 -7.48 8.05
CA ASN A 199 -2.11 -6.23 8.19
C ASN A 199 -3.64 -6.47 8.15
N PHE A 200 -4.41 -5.44 8.56
CA PHE A 200 -5.86 -5.57 8.67
C PHE A 200 -6.58 -5.85 7.35
N ARG A 201 -6.02 -5.48 6.18
CA ARG A 201 -6.59 -5.86 4.89
C ARG A 201 -6.40 -7.35 4.61
N GLY A 202 -5.21 -7.90 4.90
CA GLY A 202 -4.93 -9.33 4.77
C GLY A 202 -5.86 -10.16 5.65
N VAL A 203 -5.99 -9.77 6.93
CA VAL A 203 -6.94 -10.43 7.86
C VAL A 203 -8.36 -10.37 7.33
N HIS A 204 -8.82 -9.21 6.83
CA HIS A 204 -10.16 -9.03 6.28
C HIS A 204 -10.38 -9.89 5.04
N ALA A 205 -9.44 -9.88 4.09
CA ALA A 205 -9.52 -10.72 2.89
C ALA A 205 -9.64 -12.22 3.24
N ILE A 206 -8.83 -12.69 4.19
CA ILE A 206 -8.89 -14.08 4.66
C ILE A 206 -10.24 -14.41 5.28
N GLN A 207 -10.79 -13.53 6.12
CA GLN A 207 -12.12 -13.72 6.74
C GLN A 207 -13.22 -13.89 5.70
N LEU A 208 -13.16 -13.12 4.61
CA LEU A 208 -14.16 -13.16 3.54
C LEU A 208 -14.00 -14.35 2.58
N LEU A 209 -12.74 -14.82 2.38
CA LEU A 209 -12.44 -15.89 1.42
C LEU A 209 -12.55 -17.28 2.05
N ARG A 210 -12.30 -17.42 3.36
CA ARG A 210 -12.14 -18.71 4.07
C ARG A 210 -13.23 -19.73 3.79
N ASP A 211 -14.48 -19.31 3.89
CA ASP A 211 -15.64 -20.23 3.91
C ASP A 211 -16.50 -20.11 2.65
N ARG A 212 -16.00 -19.45 1.62
CA ARG A 212 -16.78 -19.16 0.42
C ARG A 212 -16.14 -19.74 -0.84
N LYS A 213 -16.94 -20.37 -1.67
CA LYS A 213 -16.58 -20.91 -3.00
C LYS A 213 -17.58 -20.44 -4.06
N GLY A 214 -17.26 -20.66 -5.33
CA GLY A 214 -18.18 -20.37 -6.44
C GLY A 214 -18.41 -18.87 -6.67
N TYR A 215 -17.35 -18.08 -6.69
CA TYR A 215 -17.43 -16.65 -6.97
C TYR A 215 -17.89 -16.37 -8.40
N THR A 216 -18.80 -15.43 -8.54
CA THR A 216 -19.09 -14.72 -9.79
C THR A 216 -18.41 -13.37 -9.78
N ILE A 217 -18.34 -12.69 -10.94
CA ILE A 217 -17.79 -11.31 -11.00
C ILE A 217 -18.49 -10.41 -9.98
N ASP A 218 -19.82 -10.43 -9.91
CA ASP A 218 -20.58 -9.55 -9.02
C ASP A 218 -20.38 -9.91 -7.55
N SER A 219 -20.28 -11.20 -7.21
CA SER A 219 -20.00 -11.61 -5.84
C SER A 219 -18.57 -11.28 -5.40
N LEU A 220 -17.60 -11.28 -6.32
CA LEU A 220 -16.23 -10.89 -6.04
C LEU A 220 -16.09 -9.36 -5.92
N ILE A 221 -16.86 -8.58 -6.70
CA ILE A 221 -17.00 -7.14 -6.50
C ILE A 221 -17.56 -6.85 -5.11
N ALA A 222 -18.65 -7.51 -4.71
CA ALA A 222 -19.25 -7.33 -3.39
C ALA A 222 -18.26 -7.67 -2.25
N LEU A 223 -17.44 -8.72 -2.42
CA LEU A 223 -16.38 -9.05 -1.47
C LEU A 223 -15.31 -7.95 -1.41
N ALA A 224 -14.82 -7.48 -2.56
CA ALA A 224 -13.79 -6.44 -2.61
C ALA A 224 -14.24 -5.11 -1.98
N TYR A 225 -15.54 -4.85 -1.97
CA TYR A 225 -16.15 -3.66 -1.38
C TYR A 225 -16.89 -3.93 -0.06
N ASP A 226 -16.60 -5.06 0.61
CA ASP A 226 -17.11 -5.28 1.97
C ASP A 226 -16.67 -4.14 2.88
N SER A 227 -17.63 -3.54 3.58
CA SER A 227 -17.43 -2.31 4.34
C SER A 227 -16.96 -2.53 5.77
N TYR A 228 -16.77 -3.78 6.22
CA TYR A 228 -16.31 -4.10 7.57
C TYR A 228 -14.87 -3.66 7.80
N LEU A 229 -14.57 -3.16 8.99
CA LEU A 229 -13.28 -2.60 9.38
C LEU A 229 -12.72 -3.31 10.62
N PRO A 230 -11.96 -4.40 10.44
CA PRO A 230 -11.49 -5.24 11.56
C PRO A 230 -10.59 -4.50 12.57
N SER A 231 -9.94 -3.43 12.17
CA SER A 231 -9.15 -2.60 13.08
C SER A 231 -10.03 -1.91 14.13
N PHE A 232 -11.20 -1.41 13.74
CA PHE A 232 -12.11 -0.77 14.68
C PHE A 232 -12.85 -1.77 15.56
N ALA A 233 -13.09 -2.99 15.08
CA ALA A 233 -13.59 -4.06 15.92
C ALA A 233 -12.62 -4.45 17.06
N LYS A 234 -11.32 -4.13 16.92
CA LYS A 234 -10.34 -4.27 18.00
C LYS A 234 -10.21 -3.01 18.85
N LEU A 235 -10.27 -1.83 18.25
CA LEU A 235 -9.99 -0.56 18.94
C LEU A 235 -11.17 -0.07 19.77
N ILE A 236 -12.38 -0.09 19.21
CA ILE A 236 -13.54 0.59 19.79
C ILE A 236 -14.09 -0.05 21.08
N PRO A 237 -14.15 -1.39 21.20
CA PRO A 237 -14.60 -2.01 22.45
C PRO A 237 -13.81 -1.55 23.68
N GLY A 238 -12.49 -1.39 23.54
CA GLY A 238 -11.64 -0.89 24.64
C GLY A 238 -11.88 0.57 25.01
N LEU A 239 -12.25 1.43 24.05
CA LEU A 239 -12.68 2.79 24.35
C LEU A 239 -14.01 2.79 25.10
N VAL A 240 -14.98 2.01 24.66
CA VAL A 240 -16.30 1.90 25.29
C VAL A 240 -16.17 1.40 26.73
N SER A 241 -15.37 0.36 26.98
CA SER A 241 -15.08 -0.16 28.32
C SER A 241 -14.39 0.91 29.20
N ALA A 242 -13.37 1.58 28.66
CA ALA A 242 -12.65 2.63 29.36
C ALA A 242 -13.57 3.78 29.78
N TYR A 243 -14.51 4.18 28.91
CA TYR A 243 -15.51 5.21 29.24
C TYR A 243 -16.45 4.76 30.36
N ASP A 244 -16.91 3.51 30.34
CA ASP A 244 -17.78 2.96 31.37
C ASP A 244 -17.08 2.92 32.73
N GLU A 245 -15.81 2.54 32.76
CA GLU A 245 -14.98 2.43 33.97
C GLU A 245 -14.57 3.81 34.51
N ALA A 246 -14.24 4.77 33.67
CA ALA A 246 -13.76 6.09 34.08
C ALA A 246 -14.85 6.94 34.81
N GLY A 247 -16.12 6.58 34.69
CA GLY A 247 -17.22 7.31 35.31
C GLY A 247 -17.45 8.75 34.81
N VAL A 248 -16.73 9.15 33.77
CA VAL A 248 -16.89 10.47 33.14
C VAL A 248 -18.24 10.55 32.43
N ARG A 249 -19.02 11.60 32.73
CA ARG A 249 -20.33 11.79 32.11
C ARG A 249 -20.48 13.23 31.62
N SER A 250 -20.67 13.35 30.29
CA SER A 250 -21.24 14.55 29.66
C SER A 250 -22.23 14.10 28.59
N PRO A 251 -23.27 14.88 28.28
CA PRO A 251 -24.26 14.50 27.26
C PRO A 251 -23.60 14.17 25.91
N GLU A 252 -22.64 14.98 25.47
CA GLU A 252 -21.94 14.84 24.17
C GLU A 252 -21.13 13.55 24.13
N LEU A 253 -20.30 13.29 25.15
CA LEU A 253 -19.50 12.05 25.23
C LEU A 253 -20.39 10.81 25.34
N SER A 254 -21.46 10.87 26.13
CA SER A 254 -22.40 9.77 26.29
C SER A 254 -23.07 9.43 24.96
N GLY A 255 -23.54 10.43 24.21
CA GLY A 255 -24.15 10.26 22.89
C GLY A 255 -23.19 9.68 21.87
N ALA A 256 -21.96 10.17 21.85
CA ALA A 256 -20.93 9.68 20.91
C ALA A 256 -20.52 8.21 21.23
N ILE A 257 -20.34 7.87 22.51
CA ILE A 257 -20.05 6.49 22.93
C ILE A 257 -21.21 5.54 22.62
N ASP A 258 -22.46 5.99 22.79
CA ASP A 258 -23.63 5.17 22.50
C ASP A 258 -23.77 4.86 21.00
N ILE A 259 -23.34 5.77 20.12
CA ILE A 259 -23.23 5.49 18.69
C ILE A 259 -22.16 4.43 18.43
N LEU A 260 -20.95 4.57 19.01
CA LEU A 260 -19.87 3.60 18.85
C LEU A 260 -20.22 2.23 19.45
N ARG A 261 -20.93 2.17 20.56
CA ARG A 261 -21.37 0.95 21.24
C ARG A 261 -22.29 0.09 20.37
N ARG A 262 -23.11 0.73 19.55
CA ARG A 262 -24.09 0.05 18.66
C ARG A 262 -23.57 -0.15 17.24
N TRP A 263 -22.34 0.29 16.96
CA TRP A 263 -21.78 0.24 15.63
C TRP A 263 -21.35 -1.20 15.24
N ASP A 264 -21.68 -1.59 14.03
CA ASP A 264 -21.33 -2.88 13.43
C ASP A 264 -19.93 -2.88 12.78
N TYR A 265 -19.16 -1.82 12.97
CA TYR A 265 -17.81 -1.58 12.40
C TYR A 265 -17.79 -1.50 10.88
N ARG A 266 -18.89 -1.09 10.26
CA ARG A 266 -19.01 -0.91 8.82
C ARG A 266 -18.98 0.58 8.46
N THR A 267 -18.29 0.87 7.33
CA THR A 267 -18.25 2.24 6.80
C THR A 267 -19.35 2.48 5.79
N SER A 268 -19.91 3.67 5.80
CA SER A 268 -20.80 4.23 4.78
C SER A 268 -20.73 5.75 4.79
N GLU A 269 -21.32 6.41 3.77
CA GLU A 269 -21.38 7.88 3.71
C GLU A 269 -22.14 8.47 4.91
N GLU A 270 -23.14 7.79 5.40
CA GLU A 270 -24.04 8.22 6.49
C GLU A 270 -23.49 7.88 7.89
N SER A 271 -22.41 7.11 7.99
CA SER A 271 -21.93 6.59 9.27
C SER A 271 -21.27 7.66 10.13
N VAL A 272 -21.93 8.09 11.18
CA VAL A 272 -21.35 8.94 12.24
C VAL A 272 -20.31 8.16 13.05
N ALA A 273 -20.58 6.88 13.32
CA ALA A 273 -19.64 6.01 14.03
C ALA A 273 -18.28 5.93 13.31
N MET A 274 -18.29 5.85 11.97
CA MET A 274 -17.06 5.87 11.17
C MET A 274 -16.28 7.17 11.33
N THR A 275 -16.96 8.32 11.37
CA THR A 275 -16.32 9.63 11.62
C THR A 275 -15.62 9.62 12.97
N LEU A 276 -16.35 9.32 14.04
CA LEU A 276 -15.82 9.26 15.40
C LEU A 276 -14.62 8.31 15.51
N ALA A 277 -14.75 7.10 14.97
CA ALA A 277 -13.71 6.08 15.01
C ALA A 277 -12.47 6.47 14.21
N HIS A 278 -12.64 7.07 13.03
CA HIS A 278 -11.52 7.53 12.20
C HIS A 278 -10.70 8.60 12.91
N PHE A 279 -11.37 9.61 13.46
CA PHE A 279 -10.70 10.69 14.19
C PHE A 279 -10.03 10.15 15.44
N TYR A 280 -10.72 9.29 16.21
CA TYR A 280 -10.15 8.65 17.39
C TYR A 280 -8.90 7.84 17.07
N GLY A 281 -8.98 6.88 16.15
CA GLY A 281 -7.84 6.06 15.78
C GLY A 281 -6.68 6.87 15.18
N THR A 282 -6.98 7.95 14.45
CA THR A 282 -5.96 8.83 13.86
C THR A 282 -5.27 9.67 14.93
N LEU A 283 -6.02 10.32 15.81
CA LEU A 283 -5.49 11.15 16.89
C LEU A 283 -4.71 10.29 17.88
N TYR A 284 -5.24 9.13 18.26
CA TYR A 284 -4.58 8.22 19.17
C TYR A 284 -3.24 7.72 18.60
N SER A 285 -3.20 7.38 17.32
CA SER A 285 -1.93 6.98 16.68
C SER A 285 -0.89 8.10 16.63
N LYS A 286 -1.32 9.36 16.65
CA LYS A 286 -0.44 10.52 16.63
C LYS A 286 0.04 10.91 18.04
N LYS A 287 -0.83 10.88 19.03
CA LYS A 287 -0.59 11.41 20.38
C LYS A 287 -0.46 10.35 21.47
N GLY A 288 -1.03 9.15 21.26
CA GLY A 288 -1.05 8.10 22.27
C GLY A 288 0.37 7.63 22.65
N ASN A 289 0.57 7.43 23.93
CA ASN A 289 1.81 6.88 24.45
C ASN A 289 1.97 5.41 24.04
N ARG A 290 3.16 5.01 23.70
CA ARG A 290 3.49 3.65 23.34
C ARG A 290 4.79 3.20 24.00
N PRO A 291 4.85 1.97 24.55
CA PRO A 291 6.03 1.50 25.29
C PRO A 291 7.22 1.21 24.38
N ALA A 292 6.99 0.96 23.10
CA ALA A 292 8.01 0.60 22.12
C ALA A 292 7.56 0.94 20.69
N PRO A 293 8.44 0.88 19.69
CA PRO A 293 8.04 0.89 18.28
C PRO A 293 7.08 -0.27 17.98
N MET A 294 5.95 0.04 17.35
CA MET A 294 4.87 -0.92 17.04
C MET A 294 4.43 -0.77 15.59
N ASN A 295 4.12 -1.87 14.92
CA ASN A 295 3.40 -1.83 13.66
C ASN A 295 1.93 -1.45 13.87
N ASN A 296 1.18 -1.23 12.78
CA ASN A 296 -0.20 -0.76 12.90
C ASN A 296 -1.12 -1.75 13.64
N MET A 297 -0.95 -3.06 13.48
CA MET A 297 -1.77 -4.06 14.16
C MET A 297 -1.47 -4.13 15.65
N GLU A 298 -0.18 -4.13 16.01
CA GLU A 298 0.28 -4.08 17.39
C GLU A 298 -0.22 -2.80 18.10
N LEU A 299 -0.09 -1.65 17.42
CA LEU A 299 -0.53 -0.36 17.93
C LEU A 299 -2.04 -0.34 18.23
N ILE A 300 -2.85 -0.80 17.29
CA ILE A 300 -4.32 -0.85 17.46
C ILE A 300 -4.70 -1.83 18.56
N SER A 301 -4.02 -2.98 18.67
CA SER A 301 -4.25 -3.94 19.76
C SER A 301 -3.91 -3.33 21.11
N TYR A 302 -2.75 -2.67 21.21
CA TYR A 302 -2.33 -2.00 22.44
C TYR A 302 -3.33 -0.90 22.87
N PHE A 303 -3.72 -0.03 21.94
CA PHE A 303 -4.71 1.03 22.25
C PHE A 303 -6.12 0.48 22.59
N GLY A 304 -6.46 -0.67 22.00
CA GLY A 304 -7.75 -1.31 22.26
C GLY A 304 -7.84 -2.06 23.61
N SER A 305 -6.70 -2.47 24.19
CA SER A 305 -6.74 -3.36 25.37
C SER A 305 -5.80 -2.99 26.53
N GLU A 306 -4.61 -2.45 26.23
CA GLU A 306 -3.53 -2.36 27.22
C GLU A 306 -3.24 -0.92 27.68
N SER A 307 -3.48 0.07 26.82
CA SER A 307 -3.22 1.48 27.14
C SER A 307 -4.10 2.01 28.29
N PRO A 308 -3.66 3.07 29.01
CA PRO A 308 -4.39 3.59 30.16
C PRO A 308 -5.83 4.04 29.84
N ILE A 309 -6.75 3.77 30.75
CA ILE A 309 -8.18 4.10 30.65
C ILE A 309 -8.37 5.60 30.45
N GLU A 310 -7.70 6.39 31.27
CA GLU A 310 -7.78 7.87 31.27
C GLU A 310 -7.30 8.43 29.92
N GLU A 311 -6.27 7.83 29.32
CA GLU A 311 -5.74 8.25 28.04
C GLU A 311 -6.74 8.00 26.91
N ARG A 312 -7.37 6.81 26.87
CA ARG A 312 -8.41 6.48 25.89
C ARG A 312 -9.55 7.48 25.91
N VAL A 313 -10.08 7.76 27.11
CA VAL A 313 -11.20 8.69 27.31
C VAL A 313 -10.79 10.13 27.00
N SER A 314 -9.60 10.55 27.43
CA SER A 314 -9.07 11.90 27.18
C SER A 314 -8.92 12.20 25.69
N ILE A 315 -8.33 11.26 24.94
CA ILE A 315 -8.17 11.39 23.48
C ILE A 315 -9.54 11.42 22.77
N PHE A 316 -10.49 10.60 23.21
CA PHE A 316 -11.83 10.62 22.62
C PHE A 316 -12.57 11.93 22.91
N LYS A 317 -12.42 12.49 24.11
CA LYS A 317 -12.95 13.83 24.44
C LYS A 317 -12.37 14.92 23.53
N GLU A 318 -11.06 14.86 23.24
CA GLU A 318 -10.44 15.80 22.30
C GLU A 318 -11.02 15.64 20.89
N VAL A 319 -11.30 14.41 20.43
CA VAL A 319 -11.94 14.15 19.14
C VAL A 319 -13.33 14.78 19.05
N VAL A 320 -14.18 14.60 20.06
CA VAL A 320 -15.52 15.20 20.09
C VAL A 320 -15.41 16.72 20.01
N SER A 321 -14.54 17.33 20.82
CA SER A 321 -14.30 18.78 20.80
C SER A 321 -13.74 19.28 19.47
N GLN A 322 -12.86 18.52 18.82
CA GLN A 322 -12.34 18.86 17.51
C GLN A 322 -13.44 18.85 16.44
N LEU A 323 -14.30 17.83 16.42
CA LEU A 323 -15.40 17.75 15.47
C LEU A 323 -16.40 18.89 15.64
N GLU A 324 -16.71 19.27 16.88
CA GLU A 324 -17.55 20.45 17.19
C GLU A 324 -16.92 21.74 16.69
N SER A 325 -15.62 21.92 16.91
CA SER A 325 -14.87 23.10 16.44
C SER A 325 -14.78 23.20 14.92
N ASP A 326 -14.54 22.07 14.26
CA ASP A 326 -14.28 22.05 12.82
C ASP A 326 -15.59 22.11 12.01
N PHE A 327 -16.64 21.44 12.48
CA PHE A 327 -17.89 21.23 11.76
C PHE A 327 -19.15 21.77 12.46
N GLY A 328 -19.01 22.32 13.65
CA GLY A 328 -20.12 22.85 14.45
C GLY A 328 -20.96 21.76 15.16
N ASN A 329 -20.65 20.49 14.93
CA ASN A 329 -21.31 19.34 15.53
C ASN A 329 -20.41 18.11 15.47
N TRP A 330 -20.34 17.33 16.57
CA TRP A 330 -19.63 16.05 16.58
C TRP A 330 -20.40 14.93 15.86
N ASN A 331 -21.73 15.05 15.75
CA ASN A 331 -22.61 14.06 15.11
C ASN A 331 -22.65 14.28 13.60
N ILE A 332 -21.51 14.16 12.95
CA ILE A 332 -21.35 14.42 11.52
C ILE A 332 -21.15 13.12 10.73
N PRO A 333 -21.93 12.87 9.65
CA PRO A 333 -21.75 11.73 8.77
C PRO A 333 -20.36 11.68 8.10
N TRP A 334 -19.85 10.47 7.87
CA TRP A 334 -18.54 10.27 7.26
C TRP A 334 -18.39 10.94 5.91
N GLY A 335 -19.41 10.87 5.05
CA GLY A 335 -19.40 11.49 3.74
C GLY A 335 -19.32 13.02 3.75
N GLU A 336 -19.67 13.69 4.85
CA GLU A 336 -19.50 15.14 4.98
C GLU A 336 -18.05 15.53 5.25
N VAL A 337 -17.24 14.59 5.77
CA VAL A 337 -15.83 14.78 6.10
C VAL A 337 -14.92 14.19 5.05
N ASN A 338 -15.21 12.98 4.57
CA ASN A 338 -14.40 12.22 3.64
C ASN A 338 -14.86 12.44 2.20
N ARG A 339 -14.06 13.15 1.41
CA ARG A 339 -14.49 13.73 0.14
C ARG A 339 -13.59 13.32 -1.03
N TYR A 340 -14.18 13.26 -2.21
CA TYR A 340 -13.47 13.26 -3.48
C TYR A 340 -13.58 14.64 -4.12
N GLN A 341 -12.44 15.18 -4.56
CA GLN A 341 -12.36 16.43 -5.28
C GLN A 341 -11.25 16.35 -6.33
N ARG A 342 -11.53 16.85 -7.51
CA ARG A 342 -10.56 17.00 -8.59
C ARG A 342 -10.78 18.35 -9.26
N LEU A 343 -9.88 19.33 -9.04
CA LEU A 343 -10.06 20.71 -9.47
C LEU A 343 -9.28 21.05 -10.75
N ASN A 344 -8.17 20.34 -10.99
CA ASN A 344 -7.30 20.57 -12.14
C ASN A 344 -6.59 19.29 -12.56
N GLY A 345 -5.73 19.38 -13.59
CA GLY A 345 -4.94 18.26 -14.10
C GLY A 345 -3.58 18.05 -13.40
N ASP A 346 -3.30 18.79 -12.34
CA ASP A 346 -2.01 18.72 -11.66
C ASP A 346 -1.84 17.36 -10.94
N ILE A 347 -0.61 16.85 -10.93
CA ILE A 347 -0.27 15.61 -10.18
C ILE A 347 -0.47 15.83 -8.67
N ARG A 348 -0.15 17.02 -8.18
CA ARG A 348 -0.41 17.41 -6.78
C ARG A 348 -1.63 18.30 -6.73
N GLN A 349 -2.75 17.71 -6.31
CA GLN A 349 -4.00 18.44 -6.16
C GLN A 349 -3.95 19.38 -4.96
N ALA A 350 -4.41 20.62 -5.15
CA ALA A 350 -4.79 21.53 -4.08
C ALA A 350 -6.29 21.39 -3.84
N PHE A 351 -6.70 21.09 -2.60
CA PHE A 351 -8.09 20.91 -2.21
C PHE A 351 -8.65 22.17 -1.55
N ASP A 352 -9.97 22.35 -1.66
CA ASP A 352 -10.65 23.57 -1.22
C ASP A 352 -12.05 23.20 -0.72
N ASP A 353 -12.33 23.51 0.56
CA ASP A 353 -13.62 23.22 1.19
C ASP A 353 -14.79 24.02 0.61
N GLU A 354 -14.50 25.18 0.00
CA GLU A 354 -15.50 26.07 -0.63
C GLU A 354 -15.90 25.60 -2.04
N LYS A 355 -15.14 24.68 -2.65
CA LYS A 355 -15.42 24.16 -3.97
C LYS A 355 -16.20 22.84 -3.92
N PRO A 356 -16.96 22.53 -4.99
CA PRO A 356 -17.71 21.29 -5.06
C PRO A 356 -16.82 20.07 -4.82
N SER A 357 -17.33 19.12 -4.04
CA SER A 357 -16.73 17.84 -3.77
C SER A 357 -17.81 16.80 -3.53
N MET A 358 -17.47 15.54 -3.68
CA MET A 358 -18.41 14.42 -3.59
C MET A 358 -18.14 13.60 -2.31
N PRO A 359 -19.20 13.16 -1.58
CA PRO A 359 -19.04 12.28 -0.44
C PRO A 359 -18.49 10.92 -0.86
N ILE A 360 -17.64 10.31 -0.01
CA ILE A 360 -17.10 8.98 -0.21
C ILE A 360 -17.29 8.15 1.07
N GLY A 361 -18.02 7.05 0.96
CA GLY A 361 -18.27 6.12 2.05
C GLY A 361 -17.12 5.17 2.37
N PHE A 362 -16.07 5.11 1.53
CA PHE A 362 -14.94 4.20 1.71
C PHE A 362 -14.03 4.63 2.84
N ALA A 363 -13.21 3.68 3.31
CA ALA A 363 -12.25 3.89 4.39
C ALA A 363 -10.81 3.60 3.97
N SER A 364 -9.86 4.03 4.79
CA SER A 364 -8.44 3.73 4.59
C SER A 364 -8.16 2.24 4.78
N GLY A 365 -7.27 1.69 3.93
CA GLY A 365 -6.73 0.33 4.10
C GLY A 365 -6.05 0.10 5.45
N ARG A 366 -5.61 1.15 6.13
CA ARG A 366 -5.12 1.08 7.51
C ARG A 366 -6.14 0.48 8.47
N TRP A 367 -7.42 0.71 8.22
CA TRP A 367 -8.53 0.21 9.04
C TRP A 367 -9.04 -1.16 8.60
N GLY A 368 -8.49 -1.69 7.50
CA GLY A 368 -8.85 -2.99 6.95
C GLY A 368 -9.75 -2.94 5.73
N ALA A 369 -10.07 -1.77 5.20
CA ALA A 369 -10.84 -1.66 3.95
C ALA A 369 -10.07 -2.25 2.78
N LEU A 370 -10.66 -3.20 2.05
CA LEU A 370 -10.08 -3.82 0.85
C LEU A 370 -10.10 -2.84 -0.32
N ALA A 371 -11.26 -2.24 -0.63
CA ALA A 371 -11.37 -1.10 -1.53
C ALA A 371 -10.87 0.18 -0.81
N ALA A 372 -9.56 0.24 -0.61
CA ALA A 372 -8.93 1.27 0.21
C ALA A 372 -9.04 2.67 -0.41
N TYR A 373 -9.45 3.64 0.40
CA TYR A 373 -9.51 5.07 0.06
C TYR A 373 -8.76 5.87 1.12
N GLY A 374 -7.54 6.32 0.79
CA GLY A 374 -6.70 7.11 1.69
C GLY A 374 -6.90 8.60 1.45
N ALA A 375 -7.50 9.26 2.43
CA ALA A 375 -7.72 10.70 2.42
C ALA A 375 -6.84 11.41 3.45
N ARG A 376 -6.58 12.69 3.22
CA ARG A 376 -5.81 13.55 4.13
C ARG A 376 -6.29 15.00 4.10
N TYR A 377 -5.96 15.73 5.15
CA TYR A 377 -6.09 17.17 5.17
C TYR A 377 -5.16 17.82 4.14
N ASN A 378 -5.58 18.92 3.57
CA ASN A 378 -4.71 19.92 2.98
C ASN A 378 -4.56 21.10 3.97
N ASN A 379 -3.53 21.94 3.82
CA ASN A 379 -3.13 22.92 4.83
C ASN A 379 -4.25 23.85 5.35
N ASN A 380 -5.31 24.07 4.59
CA ASN A 380 -6.41 24.96 4.93
C ASN A 380 -7.78 24.28 4.90
N THR A 381 -7.87 22.95 4.90
CA THR A 381 -9.13 22.24 4.84
C THR A 381 -9.50 21.60 6.17
N LYS A 382 -10.79 21.61 6.51
CA LYS A 382 -11.38 20.85 7.63
C LYS A 382 -11.80 19.45 7.17
N LYS A 383 -12.25 19.33 5.91
CA LYS A 383 -12.53 18.06 5.25
C LYS A 383 -11.25 17.36 4.83
N ILE A 384 -11.33 16.06 4.67
CA ILE A 384 -10.23 15.22 4.15
C ILE A 384 -10.55 14.78 2.72
N TYR A 385 -9.54 14.79 1.89
CA TYR A 385 -9.67 14.51 0.46
C TYR A 385 -8.82 13.33 0.03
N GLY A 386 -9.37 12.48 -0.86
CA GLY A 386 -8.69 11.30 -1.37
C GLY A 386 -7.42 11.65 -2.13
N THR A 387 -6.32 11.00 -1.77
CA THR A 387 -5.01 11.19 -2.40
C THR A 387 -4.33 9.89 -2.80
N ARG A 388 -4.84 8.75 -2.34
CA ARG A 388 -4.28 7.43 -2.62
C ARG A 388 -5.33 6.34 -2.37
N GLY A 389 -5.11 5.16 -2.91
CA GLY A 389 -5.98 4.00 -2.70
C GLY A 389 -6.20 3.24 -4.00
N ASN A 390 -7.28 2.48 -4.07
CA ASN A 390 -7.67 1.69 -5.23
C ASN A 390 -8.35 2.58 -6.28
N SER A 391 -7.56 3.31 -7.07
CA SER A 391 -8.07 4.21 -8.11
C SER A 391 -8.51 3.49 -9.39
N PHE A 392 -8.03 2.27 -9.61
CA PHE A 392 -8.46 1.36 -10.67
C PHE A 392 -8.70 -0.02 -10.06
N VAL A 393 -9.88 -0.58 -10.30
CA VAL A 393 -10.22 -1.95 -9.89
C VAL A 393 -10.75 -2.71 -11.09
N ALA A 394 -10.27 -3.93 -11.28
CA ALA A 394 -10.73 -4.85 -12.31
C ALA A 394 -11.08 -6.19 -11.66
N VAL A 395 -12.18 -6.79 -12.12
CA VAL A 395 -12.55 -8.15 -11.78
C VAL A 395 -12.71 -8.93 -13.09
N VAL A 396 -11.98 -10.04 -13.19
CA VAL A 396 -11.87 -10.82 -14.42
C VAL A 396 -12.30 -12.26 -14.15
N GLU A 397 -13.17 -12.78 -14.99
CA GLU A 397 -13.57 -14.18 -15.04
C GLU A 397 -12.89 -14.84 -16.25
N PHE A 398 -12.02 -15.81 -15.99
CA PHE A 398 -11.39 -16.62 -17.02
C PHE A 398 -12.28 -17.81 -17.39
N GLY A 399 -12.26 -18.20 -18.67
CA GLY A 399 -13.05 -19.29 -19.22
C GLY A 399 -12.91 -19.32 -20.73
N PRO A 400 -13.79 -20.04 -21.44
CA PRO A 400 -13.79 -20.08 -22.92
C PRO A 400 -13.92 -18.67 -23.53
N ARG A 401 -14.57 -17.76 -22.81
CA ARG A 401 -14.67 -16.33 -23.13
C ARG A 401 -14.36 -15.53 -21.88
N VAL A 402 -13.32 -14.71 -21.93
CA VAL A 402 -12.94 -13.82 -20.84
C VAL A 402 -14.02 -12.74 -20.66
N LYS A 403 -14.45 -12.52 -19.43
CA LYS A 403 -15.32 -11.41 -19.04
C LYS A 403 -14.60 -10.57 -18.01
N ALA A 404 -14.77 -9.25 -18.08
CA ALA A 404 -14.19 -8.35 -17.09
C ALA A 404 -15.09 -7.15 -16.83
N LYS A 405 -15.08 -6.69 -15.59
CA LYS A 405 -15.67 -5.42 -15.18
C LYS A 405 -14.60 -4.54 -14.55
N THR A 406 -14.67 -3.25 -14.82
CA THR A 406 -13.68 -2.28 -14.32
C THR A 406 -14.34 -1.04 -13.75
N ILE A 407 -13.62 -0.36 -12.85
CA ILE A 407 -14.00 0.93 -12.31
C ILE A 407 -12.74 1.80 -12.18
N LEU A 408 -12.88 3.11 -12.40
CA LEU A 408 -11.79 4.07 -12.33
C LEU A 408 -12.23 5.28 -11.50
N ALA A 409 -11.39 5.74 -10.58
CA ALA A 409 -11.61 7.00 -9.87
C ALA A 409 -11.36 8.20 -10.79
N GLY A 410 -12.29 9.15 -10.82
CA GLY A 410 -12.18 10.37 -11.62
C GLY A 410 -12.53 10.15 -13.08
N GLY A 411 -11.56 10.30 -13.97
CA GLY A 411 -11.70 10.18 -15.42
C GLY A 411 -10.35 9.99 -16.10
N GLN A 412 -10.36 9.81 -17.42
CA GLN A 412 -9.15 9.49 -18.19
C GLN A 412 -8.46 10.72 -18.85
N SER A 413 -8.98 11.94 -18.62
CA SER A 413 -8.35 13.17 -19.09
C SER A 413 -7.70 13.95 -17.97
N GLY A 414 -6.54 14.55 -18.22
CA GLY A 414 -5.91 15.55 -17.36
C GLY A 414 -6.43 16.98 -17.59
N ASN A 415 -7.22 17.21 -18.63
CA ASN A 415 -7.77 18.53 -18.96
C ASN A 415 -9.14 18.71 -18.28
N PRO A 416 -9.30 19.71 -17.38
CA PRO A 416 -10.56 20.01 -16.71
C PRO A 416 -11.74 20.35 -17.67
N GLU A 417 -11.45 20.83 -18.87
CA GLU A 417 -12.47 21.14 -19.88
C GLU A 417 -12.95 19.88 -20.64
N SER A 418 -12.27 18.76 -20.48
CA SER A 418 -12.66 17.51 -21.12
C SER A 418 -13.88 16.90 -20.43
N PRO A 419 -14.88 16.37 -21.17
CA PRO A 419 -15.97 15.61 -20.58
C PRO A 419 -15.52 14.33 -19.89
N HIS A 420 -14.26 13.90 -20.12
CA HIS A 420 -13.64 12.74 -19.49
C HIS A 420 -12.71 13.10 -18.34
N PHE A 421 -12.80 14.30 -17.80
CA PHE A 421 -12.00 14.73 -16.66
C PHE A 421 -12.42 14.02 -15.36
N ASP A 422 -13.73 13.95 -15.10
CA ASP A 422 -14.29 13.38 -13.87
C ASP A 422 -15.56 12.53 -14.08
N ASP A 423 -15.87 12.15 -15.32
CA ASP A 423 -17.08 11.40 -15.70
C ASP A 423 -17.22 10.03 -15.03
N GLN A 424 -16.15 9.49 -14.45
CA GLN A 424 -16.16 8.21 -13.72
C GLN A 424 -16.17 8.38 -12.19
N ALA A 425 -16.17 9.61 -11.69
CA ALA A 425 -16.11 9.88 -10.24
C ALA A 425 -17.38 9.38 -9.52
N ILE A 426 -18.58 9.66 -10.06
CA ILE A 426 -19.84 9.17 -9.49
C ILE A 426 -19.95 7.64 -9.57
N PRO A 427 -19.72 6.99 -10.73
CA PRO A 427 -19.66 5.53 -10.80
C PRO A 427 -18.68 4.94 -9.76
N TYR A 428 -17.49 5.51 -9.60
CA TYR A 428 -16.52 5.07 -8.61
C TYR A 428 -17.08 5.13 -7.17
N ALA A 429 -17.62 6.27 -6.77
CA ALA A 429 -18.19 6.45 -5.43
C ALA A 429 -19.35 5.49 -5.14
N LYS A 430 -20.13 5.12 -6.18
CA LYS A 430 -21.30 4.25 -6.08
C LYS A 430 -21.04 2.79 -6.46
N VAL A 431 -19.76 2.41 -6.64
CA VAL A 431 -19.34 1.02 -7.01
C VAL A 431 -20.01 0.52 -8.29
N GLN A 432 -20.24 1.42 -9.25
CA GLN A 432 -20.88 1.11 -10.52
C GLN A 432 -19.83 0.71 -11.56
N PHE A 433 -19.52 -0.58 -11.62
CA PHE A 433 -18.57 -1.14 -12.57
C PHE A 433 -19.14 -1.15 -13.98
N LYS A 434 -18.28 -0.89 -14.95
CA LYS A 434 -18.57 -1.02 -16.39
C LYS A 434 -17.96 -2.29 -16.94
N GLU A 435 -18.62 -2.88 -17.97
CA GLU A 435 -18.04 -3.97 -18.75
C GLU A 435 -16.77 -3.48 -19.47
N ALA A 436 -15.71 -4.30 -19.44
CA ALA A 436 -14.51 -4.09 -20.23
C ALA A 436 -14.64 -4.89 -21.53
N ALA A 437 -14.96 -4.19 -22.62
CA ALA A 437 -15.07 -4.82 -23.93
C ALA A 437 -13.70 -5.31 -24.40
N PHE A 438 -13.53 -6.63 -24.52
CA PHE A 438 -12.27 -7.28 -24.92
C PHE A 438 -12.32 -7.76 -26.37
N TYR A 439 -13.46 -8.35 -26.80
CA TYR A 439 -13.62 -8.89 -28.15
C TYR A 439 -14.13 -7.83 -29.12
N LYS A 440 -13.76 -7.94 -30.40
CA LYS A 440 -14.12 -6.98 -31.44
C LYS A 440 -15.64 -6.74 -31.52
N GLU A 441 -16.43 -7.80 -31.45
CA GLU A 441 -17.90 -7.71 -31.45
C GLU A 441 -18.47 -6.96 -30.23
N ASP A 442 -17.84 -7.05 -29.07
CA ASP A 442 -18.27 -6.31 -27.88
C ASP A 442 -17.89 -4.84 -28.00
N VAL A 443 -16.71 -4.54 -28.53
CA VAL A 443 -16.29 -3.17 -28.83
C VAL A 443 -17.25 -2.51 -29.82
N LEU A 444 -17.62 -3.21 -30.89
CA LEU A 444 -18.54 -2.69 -31.91
C LEU A 444 -19.96 -2.44 -31.38
N LYS A 445 -20.45 -3.29 -30.43
CA LYS A 445 -21.74 -3.08 -29.77
C LYS A 445 -21.76 -1.87 -28.84
N SER A 446 -20.64 -1.58 -28.19
CA SER A 446 -20.51 -0.49 -27.24
C SER A 446 -20.06 0.83 -27.87
N ALA A 447 -19.55 0.80 -29.11
CA ALA A 447 -19.14 1.99 -29.83
C ALA A 447 -20.35 2.87 -30.14
N LYS A 448 -20.32 4.10 -29.65
CA LYS A 448 -21.25 5.15 -30.11
C LYS A 448 -20.66 5.73 -31.41
N ILE A 449 -21.33 5.51 -32.52
CA ILE A 449 -21.02 6.13 -33.82
C ILE A 449 -21.66 7.51 -33.87
#